data_6dc334e02c9489dc6dc225a035cea24c
#
_entry.id   6dc334e02c9489dc6dc225a035cea24c
#
_cell.length_a   1.000
_cell.length_b   1.000
_cell.length_c   1.000
_cell.angle_alpha   90.00
_cell.angle_beta   90.00
_cell.angle_gamma   90.00
#
_symmetry.space_group_name_H-M   'P 1'
#
loop_
_entity.id
_entity.type
_entity.pdbx_description
1 polymer ?
#
loop_
_entity_poly.entity_id
_entity_poly.type
_entity_poly.pdbx_seq_one_letter_code
_entity_poly.pdbx_strand_id
1 'polypeptide(L)'
;MNLANRVLAAAPNREDYLKLVSARESGPRVTRTAYESDMEEAQGVAARIARLVANGAKPSDCAILTRINAQQPVFGAALRAARLKYRVRKDSGWQSSALADDAASKRALLEAMGLDATGLAANDDPGVTISTIHASKGLEFKHVFLIGCSEGLLPYGSPETGDTLEEERRLMYVGITRAEDSLHLSYARTKDGYGAQHRRPSRFL
;
A
#
# COMPACT_ATOMS: atom_id res chain seq x y z
N MET A 1 -4.11 -15.33 -6.80
CA MET A 1 -5.17 -15.45 -7.83
C MET A 1 -6.55 -15.84 -7.26
N ASN A 2 -6.67 -16.79 -6.33
CA ASN A 2 -7.99 -17.19 -5.80
C ASN A 2 -8.82 -16.04 -5.19
N LEU A 3 -8.17 -15.09 -4.46
CA LEU A 3 -8.88 -13.96 -3.89
C LEU A 3 -9.38 -12.99 -4.99
N ALA A 4 -8.54 -12.68 -5.97
CA ALA A 4 -8.92 -11.81 -7.11
C ALA A 4 -10.12 -12.37 -7.86
N ASN A 5 -10.10 -13.68 -8.17
CA ASN A 5 -11.24 -14.35 -8.81
C ASN A 5 -12.50 -14.34 -7.94
N ARG A 6 -12.37 -14.49 -6.61
CA ARG A 6 -13.52 -14.41 -5.69
C ARG A 6 -14.14 -13.02 -5.66
N VAL A 7 -13.33 -11.97 -5.67
CA VAL A 7 -13.81 -10.58 -5.71
C VAL A 7 -14.62 -10.34 -6.98
N LEU A 8 -14.14 -10.80 -8.15
CA LEU A 8 -14.86 -10.65 -9.42
C LEU A 8 -16.09 -11.57 -9.52
N ALA A 9 -16.02 -12.79 -8.99
CA ALA A 9 -17.13 -13.74 -9.03
C ALA A 9 -18.39 -13.26 -8.29
N ALA A 10 -18.26 -12.28 -7.40
CA ALA A 10 -19.37 -11.64 -6.71
C ALA A 10 -20.00 -10.48 -7.49
N ALA A 11 -19.51 -10.17 -8.72
CA ALA A 11 -20.10 -9.17 -9.60
C ALA A 11 -21.39 -9.69 -10.23
N PRO A 12 -22.40 -8.84 -10.49
CA PRO A 12 -23.62 -9.23 -11.20
C PRO A 12 -23.34 -9.79 -12.59
N ASN A 13 -22.39 -9.19 -13.32
CA ASN A 13 -22.00 -9.56 -14.69
C ASN A 13 -20.76 -10.47 -14.68
N ARG A 14 -20.74 -11.47 -13.79
CA ARG A 14 -19.59 -12.37 -13.61
C ARG A 14 -19.18 -13.12 -14.88
N GLU A 15 -20.09 -13.28 -15.83
CA GLU A 15 -19.86 -13.97 -17.13
C GLU A 15 -18.91 -13.19 -18.02
N ASP A 16 -18.81 -11.86 -17.85
CA ASP A 16 -17.92 -10.98 -18.60
C ASP A 16 -16.46 -11.02 -18.10
N TYR A 17 -16.20 -11.66 -16.95
CA TYR A 17 -14.88 -11.69 -16.35
C TYR A 17 -14.14 -13.00 -16.64
N LEU A 18 -12.97 -12.87 -17.27
CA LEU A 18 -12.07 -13.99 -17.46
C LEU A 18 -11.54 -14.48 -16.11
N LYS A 19 -11.66 -15.78 -15.87
CA LYS A 19 -11.04 -16.41 -14.71
C LYS A 19 -9.52 -16.40 -14.87
N LEU A 20 -8.84 -15.71 -13.95
CA LEU A 20 -7.38 -15.67 -13.94
C LEU A 20 -6.81 -16.99 -13.46
N VAL A 21 -5.82 -17.48 -14.18
CA VAL A 21 -5.00 -18.63 -13.79
C VAL A 21 -3.59 -18.13 -13.53
N SER A 22 -3.01 -18.53 -12.40
CA SER A 22 -1.62 -18.19 -12.09
C SER A 22 -0.68 -18.97 -12.97
N ALA A 23 0.26 -18.28 -13.62
CA ALA A 23 1.38 -18.92 -14.31
C ALA A 23 2.51 -19.35 -13.34
N ARG A 24 2.45 -18.90 -12.09
CA ARG A 24 3.41 -19.23 -11.03
C ARG A 24 2.82 -20.26 -10.07
N GLU A 25 3.68 -20.97 -9.36
CA GLU A 25 3.28 -21.85 -8.26
C GLU A 25 2.55 -21.05 -7.16
N SER A 26 1.84 -21.78 -6.29
CA SER A 26 1.10 -21.16 -5.18
C SER A 26 2.06 -20.48 -4.22
N GLY A 27 1.98 -19.16 -4.12
CA GLY A 27 2.72 -18.35 -3.15
C GLY A 27 2.15 -18.46 -1.72
N PRO A 28 2.70 -17.69 -0.78
CA PRO A 28 2.21 -17.64 0.59
C PRO A 28 0.73 -17.22 0.65
N ARG A 29 0.05 -17.65 1.71
CA ARG A 29 -1.36 -17.28 1.92
C ARG A 29 -1.49 -15.77 2.06
N VAL A 30 -2.54 -15.21 1.45
CA VAL A 30 -2.95 -13.82 1.70
C VAL A 30 -3.22 -13.64 3.18
N THR A 31 -2.58 -12.64 3.78
CA THR A 31 -2.79 -12.33 5.20
C THR A 31 -3.80 -11.20 5.34
N ARG A 32 -4.64 -11.28 6.38
CA ARG A 32 -5.61 -10.25 6.74
C ARG A 32 -5.44 -9.90 8.21
N THR A 33 -5.32 -8.59 8.50
CA THR A 33 -5.14 -8.09 9.86
C THR A 33 -6.12 -6.95 10.14
N ALA A 34 -6.80 -7.03 11.28
CA ALA A 34 -7.58 -5.93 11.83
C ALA A 34 -6.75 -5.20 12.89
N TYR A 35 -6.77 -3.88 12.87
CA TYR A 35 -6.17 -3.00 13.85
C TYR A 35 -7.25 -2.18 14.54
N GLU A 36 -6.98 -1.65 15.73
CA GLU A 36 -7.98 -0.87 16.45
C GLU A 36 -8.15 0.54 15.85
N SER A 37 -7.05 1.15 15.35
CA SER A 37 -7.07 2.50 14.79
C SER A 37 -6.24 2.62 13.51
N ASP A 38 -6.43 3.72 12.76
CA ASP A 38 -5.64 4.05 11.57
C ASP A 38 -4.14 4.18 11.91
N MET A 39 -3.81 4.70 13.08
CA MET A 39 -2.43 4.80 13.55
C MET A 39 -1.82 3.43 13.83
N GLU A 40 -2.54 2.55 14.51
CA GLU A 40 -2.09 1.18 14.76
C GLU A 40 -1.93 0.39 13.45
N GLU A 41 -2.85 0.58 12.49
CA GLU A 41 -2.73 0.00 11.16
C GLU A 41 -1.42 0.44 10.50
N ALA A 42 -1.13 1.74 10.51
CA ALA A 42 0.08 2.27 9.90
C ALA A 42 1.36 1.76 10.58
N GLN A 43 1.39 1.72 11.92
CA GLN A 43 2.52 1.19 12.68
C GLN A 43 2.73 -0.30 12.44
N GLY A 44 1.64 -1.09 12.46
CA GLY A 44 1.69 -2.52 12.23
C GLY A 44 2.16 -2.88 10.81
N VAL A 45 1.71 -2.13 9.81
CA VAL A 45 2.17 -2.27 8.42
C VAL A 45 3.65 -1.91 8.29
N ALA A 46 4.09 -0.78 8.85
CA ALA A 46 5.48 -0.36 8.83
C ALA A 46 6.40 -1.39 9.53
N ALA A 47 6.00 -1.91 10.68
CA ALA A 47 6.73 -2.96 11.39
C ALA A 47 6.83 -4.26 10.58
N ARG A 48 5.79 -4.59 9.81
CA ARG A 48 5.80 -5.78 8.95
C ARG A 48 6.73 -5.61 7.76
N ILE A 49 6.75 -4.43 7.15
CA ILE A 49 7.70 -4.08 6.08
C ILE A 49 9.13 -4.11 6.63
N ALA A 50 9.39 -3.53 7.81
CA ALA A 50 10.70 -3.56 8.44
C ALA A 50 11.22 -4.99 8.65
N ARG A 51 10.34 -5.92 9.04
CA ARG A 51 10.69 -7.35 9.17
C ARG A 51 11.01 -7.99 7.82
N LEU A 52 10.27 -7.67 6.76
CA LEU A 52 10.58 -8.16 5.41
C LEU A 52 11.97 -7.67 4.96
N VAL A 53 12.25 -6.39 5.18
CA VAL A 53 13.55 -5.78 4.85
C VAL A 53 14.68 -6.41 5.66
N ALA A 54 14.48 -6.63 6.97
CA ALA A 54 15.46 -7.33 7.82
C ALA A 54 15.71 -8.77 7.36
N ASN A 55 14.73 -9.40 6.70
CA ASN A 55 14.86 -10.74 6.11
C ASN A 55 15.34 -10.74 4.65
N GLY A 56 15.86 -9.62 4.15
CA GLY A 56 16.52 -9.52 2.84
C GLY A 56 15.65 -8.97 1.69
N ALA A 57 14.40 -8.59 1.92
CA ALA A 57 13.62 -7.89 0.91
C ALA A 57 14.16 -6.45 0.73
N LYS A 58 14.13 -5.93 -0.50
CA LYS A 58 14.44 -4.52 -0.74
C LYS A 58 13.23 -3.67 -0.35
N PRO A 59 13.41 -2.48 0.25
CA PRO A 59 12.31 -1.54 0.47
C PRO A 59 11.50 -1.25 -0.80
N SER A 60 12.16 -1.15 -1.95
CA SER A 60 11.51 -0.93 -3.26
C SER A 60 10.64 -2.08 -3.75
N ASP A 61 10.82 -3.30 -3.21
CA ASP A 61 9.97 -4.46 -3.49
C ASP A 61 8.60 -4.35 -2.79
N CYS A 62 8.45 -3.40 -1.85
CA CYS A 62 7.26 -3.21 -1.03
C CYS A 62 6.42 -2.03 -1.48
N ALA A 63 5.10 -2.21 -1.52
CA ALA A 63 4.16 -1.13 -1.77
C ALA A 63 3.01 -1.10 -0.76
N ILE A 64 2.65 0.10 -0.32
CA ILE A 64 1.42 0.39 0.43
C ILE A 64 0.43 1.01 -0.54
N LEU A 65 -0.69 0.33 -0.77
CA LEU A 65 -1.75 0.79 -1.65
C LEU A 65 -2.94 1.30 -0.84
N THR A 66 -3.35 2.53 -1.13
CA THR A 66 -4.47 3.23 -0.47
C THR A 66 -5.61 3.45 -1.46
N ARG A 67 -6.85 3.56 -0.97
CA ARG A 67 -7.96 3.98 -1.82
C ARG A 67 -7.96 5.48 -2.07
N ILE A 68 -7.60 6.29 -1.07
CA ILE A 68 -7.60 7.76 -1.12
C ILE A 68 -6.25 8.32 -0.63
N ASN A 69 -5.87 9.48 -1.17
CA ASN A 69 -4.62 10.15 -0.79
C ASN A 69 -4.56 10.55 0.70
N ALA A 70 -5.71 10.84 1.31
CA ALA A 70 -5.78 11.25 2.72
C ALA A 70 -5.24 10.19 3.71
N GLN A 71 -5.16 8.93 3.29
CA GLN A 71 -4.59 7.85 4.11
C GLN A 71 -3.04 7.85 4.11
N GLN A 72 -2.40 8.39 3.07
CA GLN A 72 -0.96 8.26 2.85
C GLN A 72 -0.09 8.91 3.93
N PRO A 73 -0.42 10.09 4.49
CA PRO A 73 0.45 10.77 5.46
C PRO A 73 0.72 9.96 6.73
N VAL A 74 -0.26 9.25 7.27
CA VAL A 74 -0.09 8.45 8.49
C VAL A 74 0.86 7.27 8.25
N PHE A 75 0.78 6.63 7.08
CA PHE A 75 1.70 5.56 6.70
C PHE A 75 3.11 6.09 6.43
N GLY A 76 3.24 7.26 5.79
CA GLY A 76 4.53 7.93 5.63
C GLY A 76 5.19 8.26 6.96
N ALA A 77 4.42 8.73 7.94
CA ALA A 77 4.93 8.99 9.30
C ALA A 77 5.40 7.69 9.98
N ALA A 78 4.63 6.59 9.87
CA ALA A 78 4.99 5.30 10.44
C ALA A 78 6.25 4.70 9.79
N LEU A 79 6.41 4.83 8.47
CA LEU A 79 7.64 4.39 7.78
C LEU A 79 8.86 5.20 8.22
N ARG A 80 8.73 6.54 8.38
CA ARG A 80 9.81 7.38 8.93
C ARG A 80 10.20 6.94 10.35
N ALA A 81 9.22 6.70 11.22
CA ALA A 81 9.48 6.21 12.58
C ALA A 81 10.20 4.86 12.57
N ALA A 82 9.90 3.99 11.61
CA ALA A 82 10.58 2.72 11.37
C ALA A 82 11.93 2.85 10.63
N ARG A 83 12.40 4.07 10.33
CA ARG A 83 13.63 4.38 9.57
C ARG A 83 13.66 3.76 8.16
N LEU A 84 12.49 3.60 7.56
CA LEU A 84 12.35 3.12 6.19
C LEU A 84 12.21 4.31 5.23
N LYS A 85 13.04 4.34 4.20
CA LYS A 85 12.86 5.27 3.07
C LYS A 85 11.56 4.92 2.35
N TYR A 86 10.86 5.93 1.84
CA TYR A 86 9.68 5.73 1.02
C TYR A 86 9.53 6.85 0.00
N ARG A 87 8.77 6.58 -1.04
CA ARG A 87 8.35 7.55 -2.04
C ARG A 87 6.83 7.50 -2.21
N VAL A 88 6.24 8.63 -2.55
CA VAL A 88 4.80 8.73 -2.81
C VAL A 88 4.59 8.86 -4.31
N ARG A 89 3.78 7.97 -4.89
CA ARG A 89 3.32 8.10 -6.26
C ARG A 89 1.95 8.75 -6.29
N LYS A 90 1.85 9.87 -6.99
CA LYS A 90 0.59 10.56 -7.31
C LYS A 90 0.23 10.31 -8.77
N ASP A 91 -1.00 10.62 -9.14
CA ASP A 91 -1.45 10.52 -10.54
C ASP A 91 -0.62 11.42 -11.47
N SER A 92 -0.04 12.50 -10.95
CA SER A 92 0.87 13.43 -11.64
C SER A 92 2.35 13.03 -11.67
N GLY A 93 2.71 11.88 -11.07
CA GLY A 93 4.09 11.39 -11.01
C GLY A 93 4.61 11.08 -9.62
N TRP A 94 5.95 10.94 -9.49
CA TRP A 94 6.62 10.58 -8.25
C TRP A 94 6.95 11.80 -7.40
N GLN A 95 6.76 11.68 -6.09
CA GLN A 95 7.25 12.65 -5.11
C GLN A 95 8.17 11.92 -4.12
N SER A 96 9.36 12.49 -3.89
CA SER A 96 10.30 12.01 -2.88
C SER A 96 9.72 12.15 -1.48
N SER A 97 10.11 11.27 -0.56
CA SER A 97 9.82 11.42 0.86
C SER A 97 10.70 12.50 1.48
N ALA A 98 10.26 13.04 2.63
CA ALA A 98 11.07 13.98 3.42
C ALA A 98 12.47 13.42 3.81
N LEU A 99 12.65 12.09 3.81
CA LEU A 99 13.96 11.46 4.02
C LEU A 99 14.89 11.63 2.82
N ALA A 100 14.35 11.68 1.59
CA ALA A 100 15.12 11.99 0.40
C ALA A 100 15.53 13.47 0.37
N ASP A 101 14.62 14.37 0.80
CA ASP A 101 14.91 15.80 0.94
C ASP A 101 15.97 16.05 2.02
N ASP A 102 15.92 15.33 3.14
CA ASP A 102 16.93 15.38 4.20
C ASP A 102 18.30 14.85 3.69
N ALA A 103 18.29 13.81 2.85
CA ALA A 103 19.51 13.28 2.23
C ALA A 103 20.12 14.28 1.23
N ALA A 104 19.30 14.99 0.44
CA ALA A 104 19.76 16.04 -0.48
C ALA A 104 20.32 17.23 0.29
N SER A 105 19.66 17.65 1.39
CA SER A 105 20.12 18.72 2.28
C SER A 105 21.42 18.35 2.98
N LYS A 106 21.56 17.11 3.44
CA LYS A 106 22.81 16.58 4.01
C LYS A 106 23.93 16.53 3.00
N ARG A 107 23.63 16.13 1.76
CA ARG A 107 24.61 16.10 0.67
C ARG A 107 25.12 17.50 0.37
N ALA A 108 24.22 18.48 0.22
CA ALA A 108 24.56 19.87 0.02
C ALA A 108 25.40 20.46 1.17
N LEU A 109 25.08 20.10 2.42
CA LEU A 109 25.83 20.51 3.60
C LEU A 109 27.24 19.90 3.61
N LEU A 110 27.37 18.60 3.29
CA LEU A 110 28.67 17.91 3.23
C LEU A 110 29.55 18.46 2.11
N GLU A 111 28.96 18.76 0.92
CA GLU A 111 29.67 19.43 -0.18
C GLU A 111 30.13 20.83 0.23
N ALA A 112 29.31 21.60 0.91
CA ALA A 112 29.65 22.92 1.44
C ALA A 112 30.77 22.86 2.49
N MET A 113 30.90 21.74 3.22
CA MET A 113 31.98 21.49 4.19
C MET A 113 33.21 20.85 3.58
N GLY A 114 33.26 20.63 2.24
CA GLY A 114 34.39 19.98 1.56
C GLY A 114 34.58 18.51 1.92
N LEU A 115 33.54 17.85 2.48
CA LEU A 115 33.55 16.44 2.82
C LEU A 115 32.99 15.62 1.65
N ASP A 116 33.73 14.58 1.27
CA ASP A 116 33.32 13.69 0.18
C ASP A 116 32.02 12.94 0.55
N ALA A 117 30.98 13.18 -0.25
CA ALA A 117 29.68 12.56 -0.09
C ALA A 117 29.64 11.08 -0.55
N THR A 118 30.76 10.51 -1.00
CA THR A 118 30.83 9.14 -1.55
C THR A 118 30.53 8.06 -0.52
N GLY A 119 30.66 8.35 0.78
CA GLY A 119 30.26 7.46 1.86
C GLY A 119 28.74 7.33 2.07
N LEU A 120 27.92 8.21 1.47
CA LEU A 120 26.46 8.20 1.57
C LEU A 120 25.76 7.60 0.32
N ALA A 121 26.53 7.26 -0.70
CA ALA A 121 26.01 6.82 -2.02
C ALA A 121 25.65 5.32 -2.10
N ALA A 122 25.60 4.60 -0.98
CA ALA A 122 25.52 3.15 -1.02
C ALA A 122 24.10 2.55 -1.00
N ASN A 123 23.03 3.32 -1.21
CA ASN A 123 21.69 2.73 -1.40
C ASN A 123 20.86 3.57 -2.37
N ASP A 124 20.96 3.23 -3.64
CA ASP A 124 20.10 3.73 -4.72
C ASP A 124 18.64 3.18 -4.64
N ASP A 125 18.28 2.54 -3.52
CA ASP A 125 16.93 2.04 -3.34
C ASP A 125 15.97 3.20 -3.08
N PRO A 126 14.97 3.40 -3.97
CA PRO A 126 14.00 4.49 -3.86
C PRO A 126 13.07 4.35 -2.66
N GLY A 127 13.18 3.26 -1.91
CA GLY A 127 12.35 2.99 -0.74
C GLY A 127 10.96 2.42 -1.05
N VAL A 128 10.18 2.24 0.01
CA VAL A 128 8.81 1.72 -0.04
C VAL A 128 7.94 2.63 -0.88
N THR A 129 7.14 2.07 -1.77
CA THR A 129 6.18 2.85 -2.56
C THR A 129 4.88 3.05 -1.78
N ILE A 130 4.43 4.29 -1.60
CA ILE A 130 3.06 4.60 -1.19
C ILE A 130 2.32 5.13 -2.43
N SER A 131 1.15 4.56 -2.74
CA SER A 131 0.37 4.92 -3.92
C SER A 131 -1.11 4.72 -3.68
N THR A 132 -1.95 5.42 -4.44
CA THR A 132 -3.34 4.99 -4.58
C THR A 132 -3.41 3.75 -5.47
N ILE A 133 -4.49 2.96 -5.33
CA ILE A 133 -4.74 1.82 -6.23
C ILE A 133 -4.78 2.31 -7.69
N HIS A 134 -5.39 3.47 -7.96
CA HIS A 134 -5.46 4.05 -9.31
C HIS A 134 -4.07 4.36 -9.88
N ALA A 135 -3.24 5.06 -9.10
CA ALA A 135 -1.90 5.42 -9.53
C ALA A 135 -0.94 4.21 -9.65
N SER A 136 -1.30 3.07 -9.06
CA SER A 136 -0.53 1.83 -9.15
C SER A 136 -0.81 1.02 -10.43
N LYS A 137 -1.76 1.44 -11.27
CA LYS A 137 -2.08 0.73 -12.51
C LYS A 137 -0.82 0.59 -13.39
N GLY A 138 -0.57 -0.63 -13.84
CA GLY A 138 0.61 -0.97 -14.66
C GLY A 138 1.90 -1.20 -13.86
N LEU A 139 1.88 -1.06 -12.54
CA LEU A 139 3.00 -1.42 -11.66
C LEU A 139 2.74 -2.78 -11.00
N GLU A 140 3.82 -3.46 -10.63
CA GLU A 140 3.80 -4.70 -9.86
C GLU A 140 4.87 -4.62 -8.76
N PHE A 141 4.61 -5.28 -7.64
CA PHE A 141 5.49 -5.29 -6.47
C PHE A 141 5.52 -6.68 -5.86
N LYS A 142 6.68 -7.11 -5.37
CA LYS A 142 6.77 -8.40 -4.70
C LYS A 142 5.86 -8.48 -3.47
N HIS A 143 5.81 -7.40 -2.68
CA HIS A 143 5.06 -7.36 -1.43
C HIS A 143 4.09 -6.19 -1.43
N VAL A 144 2.80 -6.46 -1.49
CA VAL A 144 1.75 -5.45 -1.48
C VAL A 144 1.01 -5.44 -0.14
N PHE A 145 0.87 -4.26 0.42
CA PHE A 145 0.05 -3.94 1.58
C PHE A 145 -1.12 -3.10 1.12
N LEU A 146 -2.28 -3.72 0.95
CA LEU A 146 -3.52 -3.04 0.62
C LEU A 146 -4.24 -2.70 1.91
N ILE A 147 -4.26 -1.40 2.24
CA ILE A 147 -4.69 -0.89 3.53
C ILE A 147 -6.07 -0.24 3.47
N GLY A 148 -6.68 -0.04 4.63
CA GLY A 148 -8.00 0.60 4.72
C GLY A 148 -9.10 -0.23 4.07
N CYS A 149 -9.01 -1.57 4.11
CA CYS A 149 -10.01 -2.48 3.56
C CYS A 149 -11.25 -2.52 4.46
N SER A 150 -11.95 -1.40 4.59
CA SER A 150 -13.17 -1.24 5.40
C SER A 150 -14.26 -0.54 4.61
N GLU A 151 -15.53 -0.79 4.98
CA GLU A 151 -16.67 -0.06 4.45
C GLU A 151 -16.47 1.45 4.60
N GLY A 152 -16.85 2.20 3.57
CA GLY A 152 -16.64 3.64 3.48
C GLY A 152 -15.28 4.07 2.94
N LEU A 153 -14.26 3.20 2.96
CA LEU A 153 -12.95 3.43 2.37
C LEU A 153 -12.71 2.57 1.12
N LEU A 154 -12.98 1.27 1.20
CA LEU A 154 -12.90 0.36 0.07
C LEU A 154 -13.98 -0.73 0.24
N PRO A 155 -15.17 -0.57 -0.31
CA PRO A 155 -15.60 0.46 -1.28
C PRO A 155 -15.69 1.87 -0.68
N TYR A 156 -15.35 2.88 -1.49
CA TYR A 156 -15.41 4.28 -1.06
C TYR A 156 -16.86 4.76 -1.04
N GLY A 157 -17.24 5.44 0.07
CA GLY A 157 -18.61 5.96 0.24
C GLY A 157 -19.66 4.88 0.48
N SER A 158 -19.27 3.60 0.61
CA SER A 158 -20.19 2.44 0.85
C SER A 158 -21.37 2.36 -0.13
N PRO A 159 -21.16 2.39 -1.45
CA PRO A 159 -22.24 2.21 -2.41
C PRO A 159 -22.88 0.82 -2.21
N GLU A 160 -24.22 0.75 -2.24
CA GLU A 160 -24.93 -0.51 -2.00
C GLU A 160 -24.97 -1.40 -3.25
N THR A 161 -25.21 -0.79 -4.40
CA THR A 161 -25.36 -1.48 -5.69
C THR A 161 -24.96 -0.57 -6.85
N GLY A 162 -25.00 -1.09 -8.07
CA GLY A 162 -24.82 -0.34 -9.31
C GLY A 162 -23.37 -0.17 -9.74
N ASP A 163 -23.17 0.65 -10.77
CA ASP A 163 -21.88 0.82 -11.44
C ASP A 163 -20.77 1.30 -10.51
N THR A 164 -21.11 2.13 -9.54
CA THR A 164 -20.13 2.63 -8.55
C THR A 164 -19.57 1.50 -7.68
N LEU A 165 -20.42 0.56 -7.25
CA LEU A 165 -19.93 -0.61 -6.49
C LEU A 165 -19.05 -1.51 -7.36
N GLU A 166 -19.41 -1.68 -8.62
CA GLU A 166 -18.63 -2.50 -9.54
C GLU A 166 -17.29 -1.86 -9.89
N GLU A 167 -17.23 -0.54 -9.98
CA GLU A 167 -15.95 0.17 -10.13
C GLU A 167 -15.06 -0.02 -8.91
N GLU A 168 -15.59 0.09 -7.69
CA GLU A 168 -14.86 -0.18 -6.46
C GLU A 168 -14.39 -1.66 -6.38
N ARG A 169 -15.21 -2.59 -6.87
CA ARG A 169 -14.83 -4.00 -6.99
C ARG A 169 -13.66 -4.19 -7.95
N ARG A 170 -13.67 -3.51 -9.10
CA ARG A 170 -12.56 -3.52 -10.07
C ARG A 170 -11.30 -2.92 -9.46
N LEU A 171 -11.42 -1.86 -8.67
CA LEU A 171 -10.29 -1.28 -7.96
C LEU A 171 -9.70 -2.25 -6.93
N MET A 172 -10.55 -2.90 -6.12
CA MET A 172 -10.07 -3.96 -5.21
C MET A 172 -9.32 -5.06 -5.96
N TYR A 173 -9.87 -5.50 -7.09
CA TYR A 173 -9.20 -6.47 -7.96
C TYR A 173 -7.84 -5.96 -8.46
N VAL A 174 -7.77 -4.70 -8.95
CA VAL A 174 -6.51 -4.08 -9.38
C VAL A 174 -5.49 -4.08 -8.24
N GLY A 175 -5.88 -3.65 -7.04
CA GLY A 175 -5.00 -3.64 -5.88
C GLY A 175 -4.44 -5.01 -5.53
N ILE A 176 -5.29 -6.05 -5.55
CA ILE A 176 -4.89 -7.44 -5.29
C ILE A 176 -3.88 -7.94 -6.32
N THR A 177 -4.12 -7.62 -7.60
CA THR A 177 -3.28 -8.10 -8.72
C THR A 177 -1.95 -7.37 -8.85
N ARG A 178 -1.68 -6.35 -8.04
CA ARG A 178 -0.36 -5.69 -7.99
C ARG A 178 0.69 -6.51 -7.25
N ALA A 179 0.27 -7.54 -6.49
CA ALA A 179 1.15 -8.39 -5.71
C ALA A 179 1.71 -9.54 -6.55
N GLU A 180 3.04 -9.64 -6.63
CA GLU A 180 3.72 -10.76 -7.26
C GLU A 180 3.89 -11.94 -6.29
N ASP A 181 4.46 -11.69 -5.08
CA ASP A 181 4.84 -12.74 -4.15
C ASP A 181 3.93 -12.78 -2.92
N SER A 182 3.65 -11.65 -2.29
CA SER A 182 2.80 -11.61 -1.09
C SER A 182 1.82 -10.45 -1.07
N LEU A 183 0.62 -10.72 -0.56
CA LEU A 183 -0.43 -9.74 -0.35
C LEU A 183 -0.84 -9.72 1.12
N HIS A 184 -0.81 -8.53 1.70
CA HIS A 184 -1.33 -8.25 3.04
C HIS A 184 -2.49 -7.27 2.93
N LEU A 185 -3.64 -7.67 3.46
CA LEU A 185 -4.84 -6.84 3.56
C LEU A 185 -4.98 -6.36 5.00
N SER A 186 -5.29 -5.09 5.20
CA SER A 186 -5.52 -4.57 6.55
C SER A 186 -6.65 -3.55 6.59
N TYR A 187 -7.22 -3.37 7.77
CA TYR A 187 -8.21 -2.34 8.06
C TYR A 187 -8.17 -1.95 9.52
N ALA A 188 -8.54 -0.70 9.80
CA ALA A 188 -8.77 -0.18 11.13
C ALA A 188 -10.25 -0.31 11.52
N ARG A 189 -10.52 -0.73 12.77
CA ARG A 189 -11.89 -0.84 13.33
C ARG A 189 -12.49 0.50 13.67
N THR A 190 -11.64 1.50 13.96
CA THR A 190 -12.07 2.85 14.29
C THR A 190 -11.30 3.88 13.46
N LYS A 191 -11.95 4.99 13.16
CA LYS A 191 -11.28 6.16 12.61
C LYS A 191 -10.69 6.99 13.75
N ASP A 192 -9.40 7.36 13.63
CA ASP A 192 -8.80 8.27 14.59
C ASP A 192 -9.43 9.68 14.50
N GLY A 193 -9.60 10.34 15.66
CA GLY A 193 -10.12 11.69 15.75
C GLY A 193 -11.38 11.82 16.62
N TYR A 194 -11.91 13.06 16.69
CA TYR A 194 -13.14 13.36 17.44
C TYR A 194 -14.34 12.56 16.87
N GLY A 195 -15.01 11.77 17.71
CA GLY A 195 -16.12 10.95 17.31
C GLY A 195 -15.68 9.66 16.61
N ALA A 196 -14.89 8.81 17.29
CA ALA A 196 -14.45 7.53 16.80
C ALA A 196 -15.58 6.75 16.13
N GLN A 197 -15.57 6.67 14.81
CA GLN A 197 -16.57 5.90 14.05
C GLN A 197 -16.07 4.49 13.89
N HIS A 198 -16.90 3.52 14.33
CA HIS A 198 -16.64 2.12 14.07
C HIS A 198 -16.75 1.83 12.57
N ARG A 199 -15.75 1.14 12.05
CA ARG A 199 -15.71 0.65 10.67
C ARG A 199 -15.92 -0.85 10.63
N ARG A 200 -16.71 -1.29 9.69
CA ARG A 200 -16.84 -2.71 9.35
C ARG A 200 -15.77 -3.10 8.34
N PRO A 201 -15.28 -4.35 8.36
CA PRO A 201 -14.42 -4.82 7.29
C PRO A 201 -15.11 -4.67 5.93
N SER A 202 -14.33 -4.44 4.89
CA SER A 202 -14.82 -4.35 3.52
C SER A 202 -15.60 -5.62 3.14
N ARG A 203 -16.70 -5.44 2.42
CA ARG A 203 -17.47 -6.55 1.82
C ARG A 203 -16.70 -7.33 0.75
N PHE A 204 -15.55 -6.82 0.33
CA PHE A 204 -14.67 -7.48 -0.63
C PHE A 204 -13.64 -8.44 0.02
N LEU A 205 -13.60 -8.55 1.36
CA LEU A 205 -12.65 -9.39 2.09
C LEU A 205 -13.09 -10.86 2.24
#